data_8d641d22e640613d8f99457ed1618276
#
_entry.id   8d641d22e640613d8f99457ed1618276
#
_cell.length_a   1.000
_cell.length_b   1.000
_cell.length_c   1.000
_cell.angle_alpha   90.00
_cell.angle_beta   90.00
_cell.angle_gamma   90.00
#
_symmetry.space_group_name_H-M   'P 1'
#
loop_
_entity.id
_entity.type
_entity.pdbx_description
1 polymer ?
#
loop_
_entity_poly.entity_id
_entity_poly.type
_entity_poly.pdbx_seq_one_letter_code
_entity_poly.pdbx_strand_id
1 'polypeptide(L)'
;MEIRGFSSDDATAVRELFIRVNLLLAPADLRQAFEIYIARSLAEEIDKVSDYYSERKGGFWVAVEGRKIVGMFGLEASNDGAMELRRMYVDPDFRRRGIGRTMLDFAEQECRRRNRPRMNLSTSELQREALALYQNAGYARVSEELAVVASNKTLGGGIRRYYFTKAL
;
A
#
# COMPACT_ATOMS: atom_id res chain seq x y z
N MET A 1 -15.86 8.11 9.14
CA MET A 1 -14.68 7.96 8.28
C MET A 1 -15.13 8.04 6.82
N GLU A 2 -14.40 8.76 6.01
CA GLU A 2 -14.63 8.93 4.58
C GLU A 2 -13.40 8.45 3.80
N ILE A 3 -13.61 7.79 2.64
CA ILE A 3 -12.53 7.49 1.69
C ILE A 3 -12.76 8.37 0.46
N ARG A 4 -11.75 9.13 0.08
CA ARG A 4 -11.81 10.02 -1.08
C ARG A 4 -10.49 10.01 -1.86
N GLY A 5 -10.52 10.50 -3.07
CA GLY A 5 -9.31 10.70 -3.88
C GLY A 5 -8.32 11.65 -3.21
N PHE A 6 -7.05 11.40 -3.44
CA PHE A 6 -5.95 12.27 -3.00
C PHE A 6 -6.04 13.64 -3.67
N SER A 7 -5.74 14.67 -2.91
CA SER A 7 -5.54 16.03 -3.43
C SER A 7 -4.15 16.56 -3.01
N SER A 8 -3.68 17.61 -3.67
CA SER A 8 -2.38 18.22 -3.33
C SER A 8 -2.26 18.68 -1.87
N ASP A 9 -3.38 19.03 -1.26
CA ASP A 9 -3.43 19.44 0.16
C ASP A 9 -3.12 18.28 1.13
N ASP A 10 -3.25 17.05 0.65
CA ASP A 10 -2.96 15.84 1.44
C ASP A 10 -1.48 15.47 1.43
N ALA A 11 -0.67 16.08 0.59
CA ALA A 11 0.71 15.64 0.31
C ALA A 11 1.57 15.52 1.57
N THR A 12 1.53 16.50 2.45
CA THR A 12 2.31 16.49 3.70
C THR A 12 1.85 15.36 4.62
N ALA A 13 0.55 15.21 4.84
CA ALA A 13 0.02 14.18 5.73
C ALA A 13 0.25 12.76 5.19
N VAL A 14 0.13 12.56 3.89
CA VAL A 14 0.44 11.27 3.22
C VAL A 14 1.92 10.93 3.39
N ARG A 15 2.80 11.90 3.16
CA ARG A 15 4.25 11.74 3.33
C ARG A 15 4.61 11.36 4.77
N GLU A 16 4.07 12.06 5.74
CA GLU A 16 4.31 11.81 7.17
C GLU A 16 3.79 10.43 7.60
N LEU A 17 2.59 10.05 7.16
CA LEU A 17 2.03 8.73 7.46
C LEU A 17 2.90 7.61 6.88
N PHE A 18 3.34 7.76 5.64
CA PHE A 18 4.23 6.80 4.98
C PHE A 18 5.54 6.61 5.76
N ILE A 19 6.21 7.71 6.11
CA ILE A 19 7.47 7.67 6.87
C ILE A 19 7.25 7.00 8.22
N ARG A 20 6.26 7.44 8.97
CA ARG A 20 5.95 6.94 10.32
C ARG A 20 5.69 5.44 10.33
N VAL A 21 4.84 4.95 9.45
CA VAL A 21 4.51 3.51 9.40
C VAL A 21 5.72 2.67 9.05
N ASN A 22 6.53 3.10 8.09
CA ASN A 22 7.72 2.33 7.68
C ASN A 22 8.80 2.35 8.75
N LEU A 23 9.01 3.45 9.45
CA LEU A 23 9.97 3.49 10.56
C LEU A 23 9.53 2.60 11.73
N LEU A 24 8.24 2.49 12.00
CA LEU A 24 7.71 1.60 13.03
C LEU A 24 7.83 0.12 12.66
N LEU A 25 7.81 -0.21 11.37
CA LEU A 25 8.00 -1.58 10.89
C LEU A 25 9.46 -2.02 10.94
N ALA A 26 10.41 -1.10 10.93
CA ALA A 26 11.83 -1.39 10.78
C ALA A 26 12.39 -2.10 12.03
N PRO A 27 12.90 -3.36 11.92
CA PRO A 27 13.72 -3.96 12.96
C PRO A 27 15.00 -3.15 13.14
N ALA A 28 15.61 -3.21 14.33
CA ALA A 28 16.80 -2.43 14.67
C ALA A 28 17.99 -2.69 13.72
N ASP A 29 18.18 -3.94 13.31
CA ASP A 29 19.23 -4.38 12.38
C ASP A 29 18.96 -3.98 10.91
N LEU A 30 17.75 -3.55 10.56
CA LEU A 30 17.36 -3.13 9.21
C LEU A 30 17.03 -1.63 9.12
N ARG A 31 17.32 -0.85 10.16
CA ARG A 31 16.98 0.57 10.22
C ARG A 31 17.53 1.35 9.03
N GLN A 32 18.80 1.16 8.71
CA GLN A 32 19.44 1.86 7.59
C GLN A 32 18.83 1.46 6.25
N ALA A 33 18.53 0.18 6.04
CA ALA A 33 17.87 -0.29 4.82
C ALA A 33 16.47 0.32 4.65
N PHE A 34 15.71 0.46 5.74
CA PHE A 34 14.41 1.15 5.73
C PHE A 34 14.54 2.64 5.43
N GLU A 35 15.54 3.33 5.97
CA GLU A 35 15.79 4.74 5.66
C GLU A 35 16.09 4.97 4.17
N ILE A 36 16.91 4.11 3.58
CA ILE A 36 17.20 4.13 2.13
C ILE A 36 15.92 3.87 1.31
N TYR A 37 15.14 2.86 1.70
CA TYR A 37 13.87 2.52 1.06
C TYR A 37 12.85 3.67 1.13
N ILE A 38 12.72 4.29 2.30
CA ILE A 38 11.86 5.46 2.50
C ILE A 38 12.28 6.59 1.57
N ALA A 39 13.56 6.96 1.57
CA ALA A 39 14.08 8.05 0.74
C ALA A 39 13.81 7.79 -0.76
N ARG A 40 14.05 6.57 -1.24
CA ARG A 40 13.76 6.18 -2.62
C ARG A 40 12.26 6.26 -2.94
N SER A 41 11.43 5.71 -2.06
CA SER A 41 9.98 5.71 -2.25
C SER A 41 9.38 7.12 -2.25
N LEU A 42 9.92 8.03 -1.43
CA LEU A 42 9.52 9.44 -1.44
C LEU A 42 9.86 10.07 -2.80
N ALA A 43 11.10 9.93 -3.24
CA ALA A 43 11.58 10.56 -4.47
C ALA A 43 10.88 10.02 -5.72
N GLU A 44 10.65 8.73 -5.80
CA GLU A 44 10.10 8.06 -6.98
C GLU A 44 8.57 8.03 -7.04
N GLU A 45 7.88 8.11 -5.89
CA GLU A 45 6.43 7.88 -5.84
C GLU A 45 5.68 8.84 -4.90
N ILE A 46 5.98 8.85 -3.61
CA ILE A 46 5.15 9.48 -2.59
C ILE A 46 5.13 11.02 -2.68
N ASP A 47 6.24 11.64 -3.08
CA ASP A 47 6.30 13.10 -3.27
C ASP A 47 5.71 13.54 -4.62
N LYS A 48 5.23 12.60 -5.45
CA LYS A 48 4.60 12.86 -6.75
C LYS A 48 3.44 11.89 -7.04
N VAL A 49 2.62 11.66 -6.04
CA VAL A 49 1.50 10.69 -6.08
C VAL A 49 0.60 10.88 -7.30
N SER A 50 0.18 12.11 -7.59
CA SER A 50 -0.75 12.37 -8.69
C SER A 50 -0.19 11.93 -10.04
N ASP A 51 1.03 12.32 -10.36
CA ASP A 51 1.68 11.99 -11.63
C ASP A 51 1.99 10.49 -11.69
N TYR A 52 2.56 9.94 -10.61
CA TYR A 52 2.94 8.53 -10.55
C TYR A 52 1.77 7.59 -10.85
N TYR A 53 0.63 7.80 -10.20
CA TYR A 53 -0.54 6.92 -10.36
C TYR A 53 -1.33 7.21 -11.64
N SER A 54 -1.37 8.47 -12.10
CA SER A 54 -1.99 8.84 -13.37
C SER A 54 -1.28 8.18 -14.55
N GLU A 55 0.04 8.24 -14.60
CA GLU A 55 0.87 7.59 -15.63
C GLU A 55 0.67 6.07 -15.69
N ARG A 56 0.32 5.46 -14.55
CA ARG A 56 0.07 4.01 -14.40
C ARG A 56 -1.40 3.63 -14.50
N LYS A 57 -2.24 4.51 -15.05
CA LYS A 57 -3.69 4.28 -15.24
C LYS A 57 -4.39 3.86 -13.96
N GLY A 58 -3.99 4.45 -12.86
CA GLY A 58 -4.47 4.14 -11.52
C GLY A 58 -5.01 5.35 -10.79
N GLY A 59 -4.88 5.33 -9.48
CA GLY A 59 -5.28 6.42 -8.60
C GLY A 59 -4.76 6.21 -7.19
N PHE A 60 -4.93 7.22 -6.36
CA PHE A 60 -4.53 7.19 -4.97
C PHE A 60 -5.63 7.77 -4.09
N TRP A 61 -5.90 7.15 -2.96
CA TRP A 61 -6.97 7.50 -2.04
C TRP A 61 -6.47 7.64 -0.62
N VAL A 62 -7.20 8.44 0.14
CA VAL A 62 -6.98 8.64 1.56
C VAL A 62 -8.25 8.34 2.35
N ALA A 63 -8.08 7.72 3.52
CA ALA A 63 -9.13 7.56 4.50
C ALA A 63 -9.02 8.70 5.52
N VAL A 64 -10.11 9.42 5.73
CA VAL A 64 -10.14 10.64 6.55
C VAL A 64 -11.13 10.46 7.70
N GLU A 65 -10.71 10.79 8.90
CA GLU A 65 -11.57 10.85 10.09
C GLU A 65 -11.47 12.26 10.69
N GLY A 66 -12.58 12.99 10.65
CA GLY A 66 -12.56 14.42 10.98
C GLY A 66 -11.70 15.21 9.98
N ARG A 67 -10.58 15.73 10.46
CA ARG A 67 -9.59 16.47 9.63
C ARG A 67 -8.29 15.70 9.44
N LYS A 68 -8.21 14.48 9.95
CA LYS A 68 -6.97 13.69 9.95
C LYS A 68 -7.03 12.60 8.90
N ILE A 69 -5.95 12.46 8.13
CA ILE A 69 -5.72 11.28 7.29
C ILE A 69 -5.28 10.14 8.20
N VAL A 70 -6.09 9.07 8.21
CA VAL A 70 -5.89 7.89 9.05
C VAL A 70 -5.53 6.65 8.26
N GLY A 71 -5.53 6.74 6.94
CA GLY A 71 -5.13 5.67 6.05
C GLY A 71 -4.90 6.17 4.64
N MET A 72 -4.21 5.35 3.85
CA MET A 72 -3.93 5.65 2.45
C MET A 72 -3.77 4.36 1.66
N PHE A 73 -3.99 4.40 0.36
CA PHE A 73 -3.67 3.33 -0.58
C PHE A 73 -3.66 3.84 -2.02
N GLY A 74 -2.95 3.11 -2.88
CA GLY A 74 -2.92 3.35 -4.32
C GLY A 74 -3.31 2.10 -5.10
N LEU A 75 -3.79 2.30 -6.31
CA LEU A 75 -4.02 1.26 -7.31
C LEU A 75 -3.28 1.63 -8.58
N GLU A 76 -2.56 0.68 -9.18
CA GLU A 76 -1.97 0.85 -10.50
C GLU A 76 -2.35 -0.32 -11.43
N ALA A 77 -2.45 -0.07 -12.72
CA ALA A 77 -2.75 -1.12 -13.69
C ALA A 77 -1.57 -2.08 -13.83
N SER A 78 -1.86 -3.39 -13.77
CA SER A 78 -0.88 -4.45 -14.03
C SER A 78 -0.92 -4.86 -15.50
N ASN A 79 0.16 -5.46 -15.99
CA ASN A 79 0.26 -5.92 -17.37
C ASN A 79 -0.66 -7.12 -17.70
N ASP A 80 -1.13 -7.84 -16.67
CA ASP A 80 -2.03 -9.00 -16.78
C ASP A 80 -3.53 -8.63 -16.79
N GLY A 81 -3.84 -7.34 -16.89
CA GLY A 81 -5.22 -6.83 -16.88
C GLY A 81 -5.82 -6.62 -15.49
N ALA A 82 -5.11 -6.98 -14.44
CA ALA A 82 -5.49 -6.71 -13.05
C ALA A 82 -5.15 -5.27 -12.63
N MET A 83 -5.55 -4.91 -11.42
CA MET A 83 -4.99 -3.77 -10.69
C MET A 83 -4.08 -4.27 -9.58
N GLU A 84 -3.00 -3.57 -9.30
CA GLU A 84 -2.13 -3.83 -8.17
C GLU A 84 -2.42 -2.84 -7.04
N LEU A 85 -2.77 -3.35 -5.87
CA LEU A 85 -2.92 -2.55 -4.65
C LEU A 85 -1.54 -2.21 -4.09
N ARG A 86 -1.31 -0.94 -3.80
CA ARG A 86 -0.04 -0.42 -3.31
C ARG A 86 -0.23 0.52 -2.14
N ARG A 87 0.79 0.61 -1.29
CA ARG A 87 0.88 1.63 -0.23
C ARG A 87 -0.33 1.65 0.71
N MET A 88 -0.93 0.49 0.97
CA MET A 88 -2.03 0.45 1.91
C MET A 88 -1.51 0.47 3.35
N TYR A 89 -1.68 1.62 3.99
CA TYR A 89 -1.26 1.86 5.36
C TYR A 89 -2.41 2.45 6.18
N VAL A 90 -2.46 2.06 7.46
CA VAL A 90 -3.36 2.65 8.46
C VAL A 90 -2.50 3.30 9.54
N ASP A 91 -2.86 4.51 9.94
CA ASP A 91 -2.21 5.21 11.05
C ASP A 91 -2.21 4.31 12.29
N PRO A 92 -1.05 4.06 12.91
CA PRO A 92 -0.92 3.18 14.06
C PRO A 92 -1.90 3.48 15.21
N ASP A 93 -2.23 4.74 15.44
CA ASP A 93 -3.16 5.16 16.49
C ASP A 93 -4.63 4.84 16.15
N PHE A 94 -4.90 4.47 14.90
CA PHE A 94 -6.25 4.16 14.39
C PHE A 94 -6.43 2.70 13.98
N ARG A 95 -5.47 1.84 14.27
CA ARG A 95 -5.54 0.41 13.97
C ARG A 95 -6.66 -0.27 14.77
N ARG A 96 -7.06 -1.47 14.32
CA ARG A 96 -8.09 -2.32 14.92
C ARG A 96 -9.49 -1.70 14.97
N ARG A 97 -9.75 -0.72 14.11
CA ARG A 97 -11.06 -0.07 13.94
C ARG A 97 -11.72 -0.43 12.60
N GLY A 98 -11.23 -1.45 11.91
CA GLY A 98 -11.77 -1.88 10.62
C GLY A 98 -11.36 -1.02 9.42
N ILE A 99 -10.52 0.00 9.60
CA ILE A 99 -10.13 0.94 8.52
C ILE A 99 -9.47 0.21 7.36
N GLY A 100 -8.52 -0.69 7.62
CA GLY A 100 -7.86 -1.47 6.58
C GLY A 100 -8.83 -2.30 5.76
N ARG A 101 -9.82 -2.92 6.41
CA ARG A 101 -10.86 -3.68 5.71
C ARG A 101 -11.73 -2.78 4.84
N THR A 102 -12.15 -1.63 5.36
CA THR A 102 -12.95 -0.67 4.59
C THR A 102 -12.20 -0.13 3.38
N MET A 103 -10.90 0.17 3.52
CA MET A 103 -10.05 0.58 2.39
C MET A 103 -9.92 -0.53 1.35
N LEU A 104 -9.75 -1.78 1.79
CA LEU A 104 -9.63 -2.92 0.89
C LEU A 104 -10.93 -3.14 0.10
N ASP A 105 -12.08 -3.08 0.76
CA ASP A 105 -13.39 -3.20 0.12
C ASP A 105 -13.63 -2.06 -0.89
N PHE A 106 -13.21 -0.85 -0.57
CA PHE A 106 -13.27 0.28 -1.50
C PHE A 106 -12.35 0.04 -2.72
N ALA A 107 -11.13 -0.42 -2.51
CA ALA A 107 -10.20 -0.73 -3.60
C ALA A 107 -10.77 -1.80 -4.55
N GLU A 108 -11.40 -2.84 -4.01
CA GLU A 108 -12.07 -3.86 -4.82
C GLU A 108 -13.23 -3.28 -5.64
N GLN A 109 -14.06 -2.42 -5.04
CA GLN A 109 -15.14 -1.74 -5.75
C GLN A 109 -14.60 -0.85 -6.87
N GLU A 110 -13.51 -0.14 -6.63
CA GLU A 110 -12.88 0.70 -7.64
C GLU A 110 -12.32 -0.14 -8.81
N CYS A 111 -11.77 -1.31 -8.54
CA CYS A 111 -11.36 -2.26 -9.58
C CYS A 111 -12.57 -2.71 -10.43
N ARG A 112 -13.69 -3.09 -9.79
CA ARG A 112 -14.92 -3.47 -10.50
C ARG A 112 -15.45 -2.32 -11.37
N ARG A 113 -15.48 -1.10 -10.82
CA ARG A 113 -15.90 0.10 -11.55
C ARG A 113 -15.04 0.37 -12.80
N ARG A 114 -13.79 -0.01 -12.76
CA ARG A 114 -12.83 0.10 -13.88
C ARG A 114 -12.83 -1.14 -14.79
N ASN A 115 -13.78 -2.05 -14.62
CA ASN A 115 -13.85 -3.32 -15.36
C ASN A 115 -12.56 -4.16 -15.24
N ARG A 116 -11.94 -4.15 -14.06
CA ARG A 116 -10.76 -4.97 -13.77
C ARG A 116 -11.20 -6.21 -12.99
N PRO A 117 -11.02 -7.43 -13.57
CA PRO A 117 -11.60 -8.65 -12.99
C PRO A 117 -10.79 -9.20 -11.82
N ARG A 118 -9.66 -8.59 -11.49
CA ARG A 118 -8.75 -9.10 -10.47
C ARG A 118 -7.96 -7.99 -9.81
N MET A 119 -7.66 -8.17 -8.51
CA MET A 119 -6.73 -7.34 -7.79
C MET A 119 -5.56 -8.17 -7.28
N ASN A 120 -4.35 -7.71 -7.55
CA ASN A 120 -3.09 -8.29 -7.08
C ASN A 120 -2.52 -7.38 -5.97
N LEU A 121 -1.76 -7.98 -5.07
CA LEU A 121 -1.01 -7.25 -4.07
C LEU A 121 0.18 -8.06 -3.58
N SER A 122 1.12 -7.39 -2.96
CA SER A 122 2.22 -8.05 -2.26
C SER A 122 2.48 -7.39 -0.92
N THR A 123 3.03 -8.14 0.02
CA THR A 123 3.42 -7.64 1.34
C THR A 123 4.62 -8.43 1.86
N SER A 124 5.35 -7.86 2.81
CA SER A 124 6.50 -8.51 3.42
C SER A 124 6.11 -9.32 4.65
N GLU A 125 6.99 -10.24 5.06
CA GLU A 125 6.87 -11.00 6.30
C GLU A 125 6.82 -10.12 7.57
N LEU A 126 7.28 -8.87 7.47
CA LEU A 126 7.25 -7.90 8.58
C LEU A 126 5.85 -7.31 8.81
N GLN A 127 4.96 -7.38 7.83
CA GLN A 127 3.63 -6.79 7.86
C GLN A 127 2.56 -7.83 8.26
N ARG A 128 2.66 -8.37 9.47
CA ARG A 128 1.80 -9.48 9.94
C ARG A 128 0.31 -9.15 9.93
N GLU A 129 -0.05 -7.92 10.30
CA GLU A 129 -1.47 -7.49 10.30
C GLU A 129 -2.03 -7.43 8.87
N ALA A 130 -1.22 -6.98 7.91
CA ALA A 130 -1.60 -6.96 6.50
C ALA A 130 -1.79 -8.38 5.97
N LEU A 131 -0.88 -9.30 6.29
CA LEU A 131 -1.01 -10.72 5.92
C LEU A 131 -2.32 -11.31 6.39
N ALA A 132 -2.68 -11.11 7.66
CA ALA A 132 -3.93 -11.60 8.24
C ALA A 132 -5.15 -10.96 7.55
N LEU A 133 -5.10 -9.66 7.28
CA LEU A 133 -6.17 -8.95 6.59
C LEU A 133 -6.44 -9.54 5.20
N TYR A 134 -5.40 -9.74 4.38
CA TYR A 134 -5.55 -10.24 3.02
C TYR A 134 -6.06 -11.69 2.99
N GLN A 135 -5.52 -12.55 3.85
CA GLN A 135 -5.99 -13.93 3.99
C GLN A 135 -7.47 -13.99 4.39
N ASN A 136 -7.87 -13.20 5.40
CA ASN A 136 -9.26 -13.13 5.87
C ASN A 136 -10.21 -12.49 4.85
N ALA A 137 -9.70 -11.71 3.92
CA ALA A 137 -10.46 -11.09 2.83
C ALA A 137 -10.58 -11.98 1.58
N GLY A 138 -10.05 -13.21 1.63
CA GLY A 138 -10.18 -14.18 0.55
C GLY A 138 -9.12 -14.07 -0.55
N TYR A 139 -8.00 -13.40 -0.28
CA TYR A 139 -6.86 -13.36 -1.20
C TYR A 139 -6.10 -14.68 -1.15
N ALA A 140 -5.84 -15.27 -2.32
CA ALA A 140 -5.02 -16.45 -2.45
C ALA A 140 -3.55 -16.07 -2.59
N ARG A 141 -2.69 -16.70 -1.81
CA ARG A 141 -1.24 -16.57 -1.98
C ARG A 141 -0.80 -17.39 -3.19
N VAL A 142 -0.21 -16.74 -4.18
CA VAL A 142 0.20 -17.36 -5.44
C VAL A 142 1.70 -17.61 -5.54
N SER A 143 2.51 -16.83 -4.83
CA SER A 143 3.97 -17.02 -4.78
C SER A 143 4.59 -16.33 -3.58
N GLU A 144 5.86 -16.64 -3.33
CA GLU A 144 6.72 -15.95 -2.39
C GLU A 144 8.16 -15.89 -2.91
N GLU A 145 8.92 -14.88 -2.47
CA GLU A 145 10.32 -14.74 -2.82
C GLU A 145 11.12 -14.07 -1.69
N LEU A 146 12.42 -14.30 -1.68
CA LEU A 146 13.36 -13.50 -0.91
C LEU A 146 13.80 -12.31 -1.76
N ALA A 147 13.35 -11.12 -1.42
CA ALA A 147 13.69 -9.91 -2.15
C ALA A 147 15.12 -9.47 -1.80
N VAL A 148 16.06 -9.67 -2.70
CA VAL A 148 17.48 -9.30 -2.50
C VAL A 148 17.81 -7.92 -3.06
N VAL A 149 17.08 -7.47 -4.08
CA VAL A 149 17.31 -6.18 -4.75
C VAL A 149 16.32 -5.14 -4.22
N ALA A 150 16.84 -4.02 -3.76
CA ALA A 150 16.02 -2.91 -3.32
C ALA A 150 15.40 -2.14 -4.51
N SER A 151 14.14 -1.71 -4.35
CA SER A 151 13.41 -0.87 -5.30
C SER A 151 12.39 -0.01 -4.54
N ASN A 152 11.56 0.77 -5.24
CA ASN A 152 10.42 1.43 -4.58
C ASN A 152 9.30 0.47 -4.19
N LYS A 153 9.37 -0.79 -4.58
CA LYS A 153 8.40 -1.84 -4.21
C LYS A 153 8.89 -2.75 -3.09
N THR A 154 10.19 -2.84 -2.88
CA THR A 154 10.76 -3.74 -1.89
C THR A 154 12.04 -3.18 -1.27
N LEU A 155 12.17 -3.40 0.02
CA LEU A 155 13.37 -3.10 0.78
C LEU A 155 14.61 -3.85 0.27
N GLY A 156 14.43 -5.02 -0.31
CA GLY A 156 15.52 -5.96 -0.56
C GLY A 156 15.99 -6.62 0.75
N GLY A 157 17.30 -6.82 0.88
CA GLY A 157 17.90 -7.30 2.13
C GLY A 157 17.56 -8.74 2.53
N GLY A 158 17.00 -9.54 1.61
CA GLY A 158 16.61 -10.92 1.89
C GLY A 158 15.30 -11.07 2.67
N ILE A 159 14.50 -10.01 2.76
CA ILE A 159 13.18 -10.07 3.39
C ILE A 159 12.22 -10.83 2.49
N ARG A 160 11.47 -11.77 3.08
CA ARG A 160 10.47 -12.56 2.35
C ARG A 160 9.27 -11.70 2.01
N ARG A 161 8.84 -11.79 0.75
CA ARG A 161 7.61 -11.17 0.25
C ARG A 161 6.63 -12.24 -0.21
N TYR A 162 5.35 -11.96 0.01
CA TYR A 162 4.25 -12.82 -0.39
C TYR A 162 3.38 -12.08 -1.42
N TYR A 163 3.01 -12.79 -2.47
CA TYR A 163 2.17 -12.29 -3.56
C TYR A 163 0.80 -12.91 -3.49
N PHE A 164 -0.22 -12.08 -3.58
CA PHE A 164 -1.62 -12.48 -3.46
C PHE A 164 -2.42 -12.00 -4.65
N THR A 165 -3.49 -12.72 -4.96
CA THR A 165 -4.46 -12.35 -5.98
C THR A 165 -5.88 -12.68 -5.51
N LYS A 166 -6.86 -11.92 -6.02
CA LYS A 166 -8.28 -12.20 -5.81
C LYS A 166 -9.06 -11.84 -7.08
N ALA A 167 -9.90 -12.80 -7.54
CA ALA A 167 -10.92 -12.52 -8.57
C ALA A 167 -12.04 -11.67 -7.96
N LEU A 168 -12.54 -10.69 -8.72
CA LEU A 168 -13.51 -9.70 -8.24
C LEU A 168 -14.88 -9.83 -8.92
#